data_4ada2bc1d87474e9ec052dff542604ee
#
_entry.id   4ada2bc1d87474e9ec052dff542604ee
#
_cell.length_a   1.000
_cell.length_b   1.000
_cell.length_c   1.000
_cell.angle_alpha   90.00
_cell.angle_beta   90.00
_cell.angle_gamma   90.00
#
_symmetry.space_group_name_H-M   'P 1'
#
loop_
_entity.id
_entity.type
_entity.pdbx_description
1 polymer ?
#
loop_
_entity_poly.entity_id
_entity_poly.type
_entity_poly.pdbx_seq_one_letter_code
_entity_poly.pdbx_strand_id
1 'polypeptide(L)'
;MGTPLDIYRLFQQYLFTNEYARLPEVVDVTGYTERCVGLTEWTTGLETALANFQKNVTSGLSDMRSTEETIVEGVDTLVIRSLIEATHSGIFLGIAPTGHRVSFEAVDMLRVAGGRIVWRFLLFDLYSIQRQLQD
;
A
#
# COMPACT_ATOMS: atom_id res chain seq x y z
N MET A 1 -15.85 -1.10 17.14
CA MET A 1 -15.09 -1.55 15.97
C MET A 1 -15.32 -0.58 14.84
N GLY A 2 -14.31 -0.29 14.09
CA GLY A 2 -14.37 0.69 13.04
C GLY A 2 -15.00 0.20 11.75
N THR A 3 -15.37 1.14 10.90
CA THR A 3 -15.78 0.88 9.52
C THR A 3 -14.59 0.39 8.70
N PRO A 4 -14.80 -0.15 7.49
CA PRO A 4 -13.68 -0.47 6.60
C PRO A 4 -12.73 0.70 6.40
N LEU A 5 -13.24 1.92 6.29
CA LEU A 5 -12.41 3.12 6.14
C LEU A 5 -11.55 3.39 7.39
N ASP A 6 -12.14 3.27 8.60
CA ASP A 6 -11.39 3.44 9.85
C ASP A 6 -10.25 2.42 9.96
N ILE A 7 -10.53 1.17 9.61
CA ILE A 7 -9.54 0.08 9.65
C ILE A 7 -8.42 0.34 8.63
N TYR A 8 -8.79 0.75 7.42
CA TYR A 8 -7.82 1.09 6.38
C TYR A 8 -6.90 2.24 6.81
N ARG A 9 -7.46 3.27 7.45
CA ARG A 9 -6.65 4.43 7.89
C ARG A 9 -5.63 4.04 8.95
N LEU A 10 -5.98 3.15 9.86
CA LEU A 10 -5.02 2.60 10.83
C LEU A 10 -3.95 1.77 10.13
N PHE A 11 -4.37 0.91 9.20
CA PHE A 11 -3.45 0.09 8.41
C PHE A 11 -2.43 0.97 7.67
N GLN A 12 -2.90 2.01 7.00
CA GLN A 12 -2.05 2.95 6.26
C GLN A 12 -1.09 3.68 7.20
N GLN A 13 -1.58 4.13 8.35
CA GLN A 13 -0.75 4.77 9.35
C GLN A 13 0.38 3.85 9.81
N TYR A 14 0.04 2.60 10.15
CA TYR A 14 1.05 1.65 10.64
C TYR A 14 2.10 1.33 9.57
N LEU A 15 1.69 1.22 8.31
CA LEU A 15 2.64 1.00 7.23
C LEU A 15 3.57 2.20 7.03
N PHE A 16 3.03 3.40 7.02
CA PHE A 16 3.79 4.61 6.65
C PHE A 16 4.64 5.13 7.81
N THR A 17 4.36 4.73 9.04
CA THR A 17 5.16 5.12 10.21
C THR A 17 6.02 3.98 10.76
N ASN A 18 6.12 2.87 10.02
CA ASN A 18 6.89 1.68 10.39
C ASN A 18 6.42 1.02 11.70
N GLU A 19 5.14 1.17 12.04
CA GLU A 19 4.54 0.54 13.23
C GLU A 19 4.05 -0.87 12.86
N TYR A 20 4.94 -1.68 12.30
CA TYR A 20 4.59 -3.00 11.75
C TYR A 20 4.10 -3.98 12.81
N ALA A 21 4.57 -3.85 14.05
CA ALA A 21 4.14 -4.70 15.15
C ALA A 21 2.64 -4.54 15.47
N ARG A 22 2.03 -3.44 15.05
CA ARG A 22 0.61 -3.16 15.27
C ARG A 22 -0.30 -3.68 14.13
N LEU A 23 0.26 -4.09 13.01
CA LEU A 23 -0.53 -4.58 11.89
C LEU A 23 -1.49 -5.73 12.24
N PRO A 24 -1.14 -6.68 13.15
CA PRO A 24 -2.10 -7.71 13.56
C PRO A 24 -3.39 -7.19 14.19
N GLU A 25 -3.42 -5.94 14.61
CA GLU A 25 -4.65 -5.32 15.13
C GLU A 25 -5.68 -5.08 14.03
N VAL A 26 -5.24 -4.89 12.79
CA VAL A 26 -6.08 -4.50 11.65
C VAL A 26 -6.00 -5.43 10.45
N VAL A 27 -5.16 -6.46 10.49
CA VAL A 27 -4.97 -7.43 9.40
C VAL A 27 -5.06 -8.85 9.96
N ASP A 28 -5.76 -9.73 9.24
CA ASP A 28 -5.79 -11.16 9.55
C ASP A 28 -4.42 -11.77 9.22
N VAL A 29 -3.67 -12.13 10.25
CA VAL A 29 -2.26 -12.50 10.14
C VAL A 29 -2.03 -13.68 9.19
N THR A 30 -2.87 -14.71 9.27
CA THR A 30 -2.68 -15.96 8.50
C THR A 30 -3.49 -15.99 7.22
N GLY A 31 -4.68 -15.40 7.23
CA GLY A 31 -5.63 -15.48 6.12
C GLY A 31 -5.57 -14.32 5.14
N TYR A 32 -4.83 -13.28 5.45
CA TYR A 32 -4.74 -12.09 4.60
C TYR A 32 -4.14 -12.44 3.24
N THR A 33 -4.81 -12.03 2.17
CA THR A 33 -4.36 -12.25 0.80
C THR A 33 -4.26 -10.91 0.09
N GLU A 34 -3.16 -10.68 -0.63
CA GLU A 34 -2.88 -9.39 -1.23
C GLU A 34 -2.20 -9.53 -2.59
N ARG A 35 -2.48 -8.60 -3.48
CA ARG A 35 -1.72 -8.42 -4.72
C ARG A 35 -1.52 -6.93 -4.98
N CYS A 36 -0.29 -6.55 -5.33
CA CYS A 36 0.01 -5.23 -5.88
C CYS A 36 0.39 -5.42 -7.36
N VAL A 37 -0.50 -5.04 -8.25
CA VAL A 37 -0.34 -5.30 -9.68
C VAL A 37 0.92 -4.64 -10.21
N GLY A 38 1.71 -5.39 -10.96
CA GLY A 38 2.99 -4.94 -11.52
C GLY A 38 4.17 -5.12 -10.60
N LEU A 39 3.96 -5.31 -9.29
CA LEU A 39 5.04 -5.48 -8.31
C LEU A 39 5.02 -6.86 -7.67
N THR A 40 3.85 -7.41 -7.38
CA THR A 40 3.72 -8.73 -6.74
C THR A 40 2.61 -9.55 -7.38
N GLU A 41 2.68 -10.86 -7.24
CA GLU A 41 1.57 -11.78 -7.48
C GLU A 41 0.73 -11.90 -6.21
N TRP A 42 -0.33 -12.74 -6.24
CA TRP A 42 -1.12 -13.00 -5.04
C TRP A 42 -0.25 -13.67 -3.97
N THR A 43 -0.28 -13.11 -2.77
CA THR A 43 0.43 -13.66 -1.61
C THR A 43 -0.55 -13.83 -0.46
N THR A 44 -0.29 -14.81 0.41
CA THR A 44 -1.11 -15.08 1.58
C THR A 44 -0.26 -14.95 2.85
N GLY A 45 -0.85 -14.32 3.85
CA GLY A 45 -0.23 -14.08 5.14
C GLY A 45 0.39 -12.69 5.25
N LEU A 46 0.23 -12.09 6.42
CA LEU A 46 0.75 -10.75 6.68
C LEU A 46 2.27 -10.69 6.59
N GLU A 47 2.97 -11.71 7.10
CA GLU A 47 4.43 -11.74 7.09
C GLU A 47 4.99 -11.65 5.67
N THR A 48 4.44 -12.45 4.75
CA THR A 48 4.87 -12.44 3.35
C THR A 48 4.50 -11.12 2.67
N ALA A 49 3.30 -10.62 2.93
CA ALA A 49 2.86 -9.35 2.35
C ALA A 49 3.75 -8.18 2.80
N LEU A 50 4.11 -8.15 4.08
CA LEU A 50 4.99 -7.11 4.63
C LEU A 50 6.40 -7.20 4.04
N ALA A 51 6.94 -8.40 3.90
CA ALA A 51 8.24 -8.61 3.26
C ALA A 51 8.24 -8.13 1.81
N ASN A 52 7.16 -8.38 1.06
CA ASN A 52 7.01 -7.90 -0.31
C ASN A 52 6.91 -6.38 -0.36
N PHE A 53 6.18 -5.77 0.57
CA PHE A 53 6.08 -4.32 0.66
C PHE A 53 7.45 -3.68 0.89
N GLN A 54 8.23 -4.23 1.81
CA GLN A 54 9.57 -3.74 2.10
C GLN A 54 10.50 -3.92 0.89
N LYS A 55 10.46 -5.09 0.26
CA LYS A 55 11.31 -5.40 -0.89
C LYS A 55 10.98 -4.57 -2.12
N ASN A 56 9.70 -4.40 -2.43
CA ASN A 56 9.26 -3.83 -3.70
C ASN A 56 8.89 -2.35 -3.62
N VAL A 57 8.63 -1.81 -2.44
CA VAL A 57 8.18 -0.44 -2.27
C VAL A 57 9.14 0.37 -1.41
N THR A 58 9.27 0.04 -0.12
CA THR A 58 10.03 0.90 0.80
C THR A 58 11.54 0.79 0.61
N SER A 59 12.03 -0.24 -0.06
CA SER A 59 13.46 -0.29 -0.44
C SER A 59 13.83 0.80 -1.46
N GLY A 60 12.86 1.28 -2.23
CA GLY A 60 13.08 2.28 -3.27
C GLY A 60 12.43 3.63 -3.02
N LEU A 61 11.33 3.64 -2.28
CA LEU A 61 10.52 4.84 -2.02
C LEU A 61 10.44 5.08 -0.51
N SER A 62 10.73 6.31 -0.09
CA SER A 62 10.69 6.71 1.30
C SER A 62 9.88 7.99 1.50
N ASP A 63 9.64 8.37 2.75
CA ASP A 63 8.84 9.56 3.10
C ASP A 63 7.53 9.60 2.32
N MET A 64 6.78 8.49 2.39
CA MET A 64 5.53 8.34 1.66
C MET A 64 4.41 9.09 2.35
N ARG A 65 3.63 9.83 1.55
CA ARG A 65 2.43 10.54 2.01
C ARG A 65 1.29 10.18 1.08
N SER A 66 0.10 10.06 1.65
CA SER A 66 -1.10 9.70 0.90
C SER A 66 -2.19 10.74 1.14
N THR A 67 -2.81 11.20 0.06
CA THR A 67 -3.98 12.07 0.10
C THR A 67 -5.15 11.30 -0.49
N GLU A 68 -6.20 11.08 0.31
CA GLU A 68 -7.40 10.37 -0.13
C GLU A 68 -8.22 11.27 -1.06
N GLU A 69 -8.58 10.75 -2.23
CA GLU A 69 -9.29 11.54 -3.25
C GLU A 69 -10.69 11.01 -3.55
N THR A 70 -10.87 9.70 -3.60
CA THR A 70 -12.17 9.07 -3.88
C THR A 70 -12.35 7.89 -2.93
N ILE A 71 -13.48 7.83 -2.26
CA ILE A 71 -13.80 6.78 -1.30
C ILE A 71 -15.16 6.18 -1.65
N VAL A 72 -15.19 4.85 -1.82
CA VAL A 72 -16.45 4.11 -1.97
C VAL A 72 -16.44 3.03 -0.89
N GLU A 73 -17.36 3.16 0.06
CA GLU A 73 -17.41 2.26 1.22
C GLU A 73 -18.70 1.46 1.24
N GLY A 74 -18.57 0.14 1.34
CA GLY A 74 -19.67 -0.78 1.60
C GLY A 74 -19.63 -1.28 3.03
N VAL A 75 -20.44 -2.30 3.33
CA VAL A 75 -20.51 -2.88 4.68
C VAL A 75 -19.18 -3.50 5.09
N ASP A 76 -18.56 -4.25 4.18
CA ASP A 76 -17.31 -4.97 4.43
C ASP A 76 -16.24 -4.67 3.36
N THR A 77 -16.50 -3.75 2.46
CA THR A 77 -15.64 -3.47 1.30
C THR A 77 -15.31 -1.99 1.23
N LEU A 78 -14.08 -1.67 0.83
CA LEU A 78 -13.64 -0.31 0.60
C LEU A 78 -12.90 -0.25 -0.74
N VAL A 79 -13.21 0.78 -1.51
CA VAL A 79 -12.38 1.19 -2.66
C VAL A 79 -11.94 2.62 -2.41
N ILE A 80 -10.64 2.85 -2.50
CA ILE A 80 -10.10 4.18 -2.25
C ILE A 80 -9.04 4.51 -3.31
N ARG A 81 -9.20 5.68 -3.93
CA ARG A 81 -8.20 6.25 -4.83
C ARG A 81 -7.46 7.34 -4.07
N SER A 82 -6.15 7.29 -4.10
CA SER A 82 -5.29 8.23 -3.38
C SER A 82 -4.20 8.75 -4.29
N LEU A 83 -3.74 9.96 -4.00
CA LEU A 83 -2.50 10.48 -4.54
C LEU A 83 -1.39 10.18 -3.53
N ILE A 84 -0.36 9.48 -3.97
CA ILE A 84 0.79 9.15 -3.15
C ILE A 84 1.98 9.99 -3.61
N GLU A 85 2.72 10.53 -2.65
CA GLU A 85 3.97 11.21 -2.88
C GLU A 85 5.07 10.49 -2.13
N ALA A 86 6.26 10.38 -2.74
CA ALA A 86 7.38 9.66 -2.14
C ALA A 86 8.70 10.19 -2.70
N THR A 87 9.79 9.90 -1.99
CA THR A 87 11.13 10.21 -2.45
C THR A 87 11.78 8.95 -3.00
N HIS A 88 12.36 9.03 -4.20
CA HIS A 88 13.10 7.94 -4.81
C HIS A 88 14.50 7.86 -4.19
N SER A 89 14.61 7.08 -3.11
CA SER A 89 15.82 7.01 -2.29
C SER A 89 16.59 5.70 -2.41
N GLY A 90 16.02 4.72 -3.11
CA GLY A 90 16.67 3.42 -3.38
C GLY A 90 16.34 2.97 -4.79
N ILE A 91 16.81 1.79 -5.18
CA ILE A 91 16.48 1.23 -6.51
C ILE A 91 14.97 0.96 -6.58
N PHE A 92 14.31 1.51 -7.59
CA PHE A 92 12.88 1.28 -7.84
C PHE A 92 12.66 1.10 -9.33
N LEU A 93 11.95 0.05 -9.72
CA LEU A 93 11.73 -0.35 -11.13
C LEU A 93 13.05 -0.46 -11.89
N GLY A 94 14.11 -0.93 -11.22
CA GLY A 94 15.43 -1.06 -11.82
C GLY A 94 16.19 0.25 -12.00
N ILE A 95 15.65 1.37 -11.51
CA ILE A 95 16.27 2.69 -11.66
C ILE A 95 17.01 3.05 -10.37
N ALA A 96 18.29 3.41 -10.50
CA ALA A 96 19.12 3.85 -9.38
C ALA A 96 18.53 5.11 -8.72
N PRO A 97 18.72 5.30 -7.40
CA PRO A 97 18.09 6.41 -6.69
C PRO A 97 18.44 7.77 -7.29
N THR A 98 17.41 8.56 -7.59
CA THR A 98 17.56 9.90 -8.17
C THR A 98 17.43 11.00 -7.12
N GLY A 99 16.87 10.68 -5.95
CA GLY A 99 16.50 11.68 -4.94
C GLY A 99 15.28 12.50 -5.29
N HIS A 100 14.65 12.24 -6.45
CA HIS A 100 13.47 12.99 -6.88
C HIS A 100 12.25 12.68 -6.00
N ARG A 101 11.43 13.69 -5.78
CA ARG A 101 10.10 13.51 -5.22
C ARG A 101 9.16 13.13 -6.37
N VAL A 102 8.48 12.00 -6.24
CA VAL A 102 7.52 11.52 -7.25
C VAL A 102 6.11 11.57 -6.68
N SER A 103 5.11 11.74 -7.54
CA SER A 103 3.71 11.62 -7.17
C SER A 103 2.99 10.72 -8.15
N PHE A 104 2.11 9.86 -7.64
CA PHE A 104 1.40 8.90 -8.47
C PHE A 104 0.08 8.52 -7.83
N GLU A 105 -0.86 8.11 -8.67
CA GLU A 105 -2.15 7.63 -8.20
C GLU A 105 -2.07 6.16 -7.81
N ALA A 106 -2.83 5.81 -6.78
CA ALA A 106 -3.01 4.45 -6.32
C ALA A 106 -4.48 4.17 -6.09
N VAL A 107 -4.89 2.93 -6.36
CA VAL A 107 -6.23 2.45 -6.05
C VAL A 107 -6.10 1.21 -5.17
N ASP A 108 -6.76 1.27 -4.02
CA ASP A 108 -6.86 0.16 -3.07
C ASP A 108 -8.29 -0.37 -3.08
N MET A 109 -8.43 -1.68 -3.19
CA MET A 109 -9.69 -2.37 -2.96
C MET A 109 -9.47 -3.36 -1.83
N LEU A 110 -10.29 -3.34 -0.79
CA LEU A 110 -10.10 -4.25 0.32
C LEU A 110 -11.41 -4.76 0.91
N ARG A 111 -11.29 -5.88 1.57
CA ARG A 111 -12.39 -6.52 2.29
C ARG A 111 -12.02 -6.72 3.74
N VAL A 112 -13.00 -6.50 4.63
CA VAL A 112 -12.82 -6.59 6.07
C VAL A 112 -13.74 -7.66 6.62
N ALA A 113 -13.25 -8.46 7.54
CA ALA A 113 -14.03 -9.44 8.29
C ALA A 113 -13.50 -9.50 9.72
N GLY A 114 -14.41 -9.50 10.71
CA GLY A 114 -14.02 -9.56 12.11
C GLY A 114 -13.14 -8.39 12.55
N GLY A 115 -13.33 -7.22 11.97
CA GLY A 115 -12.55 -6.03 12.31
C GLY A 115 -11.15 -6.00 11.73
N ARG A 116 -10.83 -6.90 10.80
CA ARG A 116 -9.50 -6.98 10.18
C ARG A 116 -9.59 -7.09 8.67
N ILE A 117 -8.59 -6.56 7.97
CA ILE A 117 -8.48 -6.69 6.52
C ILE A 117 -8.09 -8.14 6.21
N VAL A 118 -8.88 -8.78 5.33
CA VAL A 118 -8.66 -10.18 4.94
C VAL A 118 -8.22 -10.30 3.48
N TRP A 119 -8.40 -9.26 2.68
CA TRP A 119 -8.11 -9.29 1.26
C TRP A 119 -7.83 -7.86 0.78
N ARG A 120 -6.84 -7.71 -0.09
CA ARG A 120 -6.47 -6.41 -0.65
C ARG A 120 -5.97 -6.55 -2.07
N PHE A 121 -6.41 -5.65 -2.93
CA PHE A 121 -5.93 -5.53 -4.31
C PHE A 121 -5.49 -4.09 -4.51
N LEU A 122 -4.23 -3.90 -4.92
CA LEU A 122 -3.60 -2.58 -5.00
C LEU A 122 -3.04 -2.33 -6.39
N LEU A 123 -3.31 -1.15 -6.92
CA LEU A 123 -2.74 -0.66 -8.17
C LEU A 123 -1.98 0.64 -7.90
N PHE A 124 -0.73 0.68 -8.34
CA PHE A 124 0.03 1.93 -8.47
C PHE A 124 0.15 2.29 -9.95
N ASP A 125 0.14 3.58 -10.26
CA ASP A 125 0.47 4.07 -11.60
C ASP A 125 1.98 4.00 -11.80
N LEU A 126 2.49 2.79 -12.04
CA LEU A 126 3.92 2.53 -12.18
C LEU A 126 4.51 3.22 -13.42
N TYR A 127 3.73 3.35 -14.48
CA TYR A 127 4.18 4.02 -15.69
C TYR A 127 4.47 5.50 -15.42
N SER A 128 3.62 6.18 -14.67
CA SER A 128 3.85 7.57 -14.29
C SER A 128 5.10 7.72 -13.43
N ILE A 129 5.32 6.81 -12.48
CA ILE A 129 6.54 6.81 -11.67
C ILE A 129 7.77 6.66 -12.58
N GLN A 130 7.73 5.68 -13.47
CA GLN A 130 8.85 5.42 -14.38
C GLN A 130 9.20 6.65 -15.21
N ARG A 131 8.18 7.33 -15.75
CA ARG A 131 8.40 8.55 -16.54
C ARG A 131 9.03 9.67 -15.72
N GLN A 132 8.58 9.87 -14.49
CA GLN A 132 9.13 10.90 -13.61
C GLN A 132 10.59 10.62 -13.26
N LEU A 133 10.98 9.36 -13.17
CA LEU A 133 12.35 8.98 -12.80
C LEU A 133 13.33 9.00 -13.98
N GLN A 134 12.83 9.03 -15.20
CA GLN A 134 13.65 9.05 -16.41
C GLN A 134 14.01 10.47 -16.87
N ASP A 135 13.39 11.48 -16.32
CA ASP A 135 13.60 12.88 -16.71
C ASP A 135 14.72 13.57 -15.95
#